data_ef6ebd77fca98bd174fccb230a56840c
#
_entry.id   ef6ebd77fca98bd174fccb230a56840c
#
_cell.length_a   1.000
_cell.length_b   1.000
_cell.length_c   1.000
_cell.angle_alpha   90.00
_cell.angle_beta   90.00
_cell.angle_gamma   90.00
#
_symmetry.space_group_name_H-M   'P 1'
#
loop_
_entity.id
_entity.type
_entity.pdbx_description
1 polymer ?
#
loop_
_entity_poly.entity_id
_entity_poly.type
_entity_poly.pdbx_seq_one_letter_code
_entity_poly.pdbx_strand_id
1 'polypeptide(L)'
;FNDIFLTNGYDGNGELILSYDHFEKTRLWYQKHDLSHVEDKRERQEALWDLARVYRKAIRGEPLELIAHVVRNDKPFTEIMTADYIMVSPYSSKGYGIFEQVKDRFKDLDDPFDYVPAKLPALKARNGKVQESKTGLYPHAGLFSMFHYLRRYPTTETNRNRLRARMYYQHFLGINIMELADQVSDAA
;
A
#
# COMPACT_ATOMS: atom_id res chain seq x y z
N PHE A 1 15.85 1.29 -0.82
CA PHE A 1 14.41 0.94 -0.76
C PHE A 1 13.62 1.49 -1.94
N ASN A 2 13.94 2.69 -2.46
CA ASN A 2 13.25 3.22 -3.65
C ASN A 2 13.25 2.25 -4.83
N ASP A 3 14.37 1.58 -5.09
CA ASP A 3 14.51 0.63 -6.20
C ASP A 3 13.67 -0.64 -5.97
N ILE A 4 13.55 -1.07 -4.70
CA ILE A 4 12.72 -2.24 -4.32
C ILE A 4 11.24 -1.93 -4.54
N PHE A 5 10.79 -0.73 -4.15
CA PHE A 5 9.37 -0.35 -4.21
C PHE A 5 8.99 0.43 -5.47
N LEU A 6 9.97 0.92 -6.24
CA LEU A 6 9.76 1.79 -7.41
C LEU A 6 8.87 3.01 -7.09
N THR A 7 9.05 3.60 -5.92
CA THR A 7 8.20 4.70 -5.44
C THR A 7 8.26 5.92 -6.35
N ASN A 8 9.36 6.13 -7.04
CA ASN A 8 9.57 7.26 -7.96
C ASN A 8 9.40 6.89 -9.45
N GLY A 9 9.45 5.61 -9.81
CA GLY A 9 9.46 5.16 -11.20
C GLY A 9 8.25 4.34 -11.63
N TYR A 10 7.34 4.04 -10.71
CA TYR A 10 6.15 3.27 -11.03
C TYR A 10 4.96 4.19 -11.32
N ASP A 11 4.70 4.44 -12.60
CA ASP A 11 3.60 5.28 -13.08
C ASP A 11 2.23 4.57 -13.10
N GLY A 12 2.12 3.43 -12.44
CA GLY A 12 0.84 2.75 -12.28
C GLY A 12 -0.17 3.62 -11.54
N ASN A 13 -1.43 3.56 -11.96
CA ASN A 13 -2.51 4.24 -11.28
C ASN A 13 -2.57 3.78 -9.82
N GLY A 14 -2.61 4.72 -8.86
CA GLY A 14 -2.70 4.42 -7.43
C GLY A 14 -3.91 3.55 -7.10
N GLU A 15 -5.00 3.72 -7.87
CA GLU A 15 -6.21 2.90 -7.76
C GLU A 15 -5.95 1.42 -8.08
N LEU A 16 -4.94 1.10 -8.88
CA LEU A 16 -4.54 -0.28 -9.16
C LEU A 16 -3.80 -0.92 -7.99
N ILE A 17 -3.21 -0.13 -7.10
CA ILE A 17 -2.65 -0.63 -5.84
C ILE A 17 -3.79 -1.15 -4.96
N LEU A 18 -4.94 -0.46 -4.95
CA LEU A 18 -6.15 -0.84 -4.23
C LEU A 18 -7.14 -1.59 -5.13
N SER A 19 -6.66 -2.55 -5.93
CA SER A 19 -7.50 -3.30 -6.89
C SER A 19 -8.39 -4.38 -6.26
N TYR A 20 -8.32 -4.56 -4.95
CA TYR A 20 -9.18 -5.52 -4.23
C TYR A 20 -10.64 -5.04 -4.18
N ASP A 21 -11.59 -5.97 -4.24
CA ASP A 21 -13.03 -5.70 -4.18
C ASP A 21 -13.42 -4.85 -2.97
N HIS A 22 -12.74 -5.03 -1.85
CA HIS A 22 -12.95 -4.26 -0.62
C HIS A 22 -12.92 -2.75 -0.84
N PHE A 23 -12.02 -2.29 -1.71
CA PHE A 23 -11.78 -0.86 -1.96
C PHE A 23 -12.54 -0.33 -3.18
N GLU A 24 -13.38 -1.14 -3.83
CA GLU A 24 -14.06 -0.75 -5.08
C GLU A 24 -14.84 0.56 -4.96
N LYS A 25 -15.48 0.80 -3.80
CA LYS A 25 -16.31 2.00 -3.56
C LYS A 25 -15.51 3.23 -3.12
N THR A 26 -14.29 3.03 -2.62
CA THR A 26 -13.50 4.06 -1.96
C THR A 26 -12.22 4.45 -2.72
N ARG A 27 -11.62 3.53 -3.49
CA ARG A 27 -10.36 3.78 -4.20
C ARG A 27 -10.40 4.96 -5.19
N LEU A 28 -11.58 5.34 -5.69
CA LEU A 28 -11.79 6.47 -6.60
C LEU A 28 -12.50 7.65 -5.89
N TRP A 29 -12.30 7.80 -4.58
CA TRP A 29 -12.95 8.82 -3.78
C TRP A 29 -12.79 10.24 -4.35
N TYR A 30 -11.65 10.56 -4.96
CA TYR A 30 -11.35 11.87 -5.53
C TYR A 30 -12.32 12.24 -6.67
N GLN A 31 -12.90 11.27 -7.38
CA GLN A 31 -13.90 11.54 -8.42
C GLN A 31 -15.22 12.10 -7.86
N LYS A 32 -15.45 11.91 -6.56
CA LYS A 32 -16.62 12.41 -5.84
C LYS A 32 -16.30 13.65 -5.01
N HIS A 33 -15.08 14.16 -5.11
CA HIS A 33 -14.69 15.36 -4.39
C HIS A 33 -15.45 16.56 -4.91
N ASP A 34 -16.00 17.36 -4.00
CA ASP A 34 -16.79 18.51 -4.36
C ASP A 34 -15.90 19.64 -4.90
N LEU A 35 -16.02 19.89 -6.18
CA LEU A 35 -15.36 20.97 -6.91
C LEU A 35 -16.42 21.91 -7.55
N SER A 36 -17.61 22.00 -6.97
CA SER A 36 -18.71 22.84 -7.47
C SER A 36 -18.35 24.33 -7.46
N HIS A 37 -17.42 24.73 -6.60
CA HIS A 37 -16.88 26.09 -6.53
C HIS A 37 -15.99 26.48 -7.71
N VAL A 38 -15.52 25.50 -8.51
CA VAL A 38 -14.74 25.73 -9.72
C VAL A 38 -15.71 25.78 -10.90
N GLU A 39 -15.97 26.97 -11.45
CA GLU A 39 -16.97 27.17 -12.51
C GLU A 39 -16.51 26.57 -13.85
N ASP A 40 -15.23 26.80 -14.23
CA ASP A 40 -14.70 26.32 -15.49
C ASP A 40 -14.54 24.80 -15.49
N LYS A 41 -15.10 24.15 -16.54
CA LYS A 41 -15.09 22.71 -16.68
C LYS A 41 -13.67 22.13 -16.85
N ARG A 42 -12.80 22.86 -17.54
CA ARG A 42 -11.43 22.43 -17.80
C ARG A 42 -10.60 22.53 -16.51
N GLU A 43 -10.69 23.63 -15.81
CA GLU A 43 -10.03 23.81 -14.50
C GLU A 43 -10.49 22.77 -13.49
N ARG A 44 -11.79 22.46 -13.46
CA ARG A 44 -12.32 21.38 -12.61
C ARG A 44 -11.71 20.02 -12.95
N GLN A 45 -11.55 19.71 -14.23
CA GLN A 45 -10.93 18.45 -14.66
C GLN A 45 -9.44 18.41 -14.30
N GLU A 46 -8.73 19.52 -14.45
CA GLU A 46 -7.32 19.64 -14.07
C GLU A 46 -7.16 19.46 -12.54
N ALA A 47 -8.03 20.07 -11.73
CA ALA A 47 -8.05 19.90 -10.28
C ALA A 47 -8.29 18.42 -9.86
N LEU A 48 -9.19 17.71 -10.54
CA LEU A 48 -9.39 16.27 -10.30
C LEU A 48 -8.15 15.45 -10.63
N TRP A 49 -7.45 15.77 -11.71
CA TRP A 49 -6.21 15.07 -12.08
C TRP A 49 -5.10 15.34 -11.08
N ASP A 50 -4.99 16.57 -10.60
CA ASP A 50 -4.02 16.93 -9.57
C ASP A 50 -4.29 16.20 -8.26
N LEU A 51 -5.55 16.16 -7.83
CA LEU A 51 -5.98 15.42 -6.66
C LEU A 51 -5.65 13.92 -6.80
N ALA A 52 -5.95 13.32 -7.95
CA ALA A 52 -5.61 11.94 -8.25
C ALA A 52 -4.10 11.68 -8.23
N ARG A 53 -3.31 12.60 -8.79
CA ARG A 53 -1.85 12.51 -8.82
C ARG A 53 -1.24 12.54 -7.42
N VAL A 54 -1.71 13.45 -6.59
CA VAL A 54 -1.24 13.60 -5.20
C VAL A 54 -1.64 12.39 -4.36
N TYR A 55 -2.88 11.92 -4.50
CA TYR A 55 -3.36 10.71 -3.84
C TYR A 55 -2.52 9.47 -4.20
N ARG A 56 -2.20 9.29 -5.49
CA ARG A 56 -1.33 8.20 -5.95
C ARG A 56 0.07 8.29 -5.34
N LYS A 57 0.61 9.51 -5.24
CA LYS A 57 1.91 9.74 -4.59
C LYS A 57 1.85 9.40 -3.11
N ALA A 58 0.77 9.74 -2.42
CA ALA A 58 0.58 9.40 -1.01
C ALA A 58 0.60 7.88 -0.78
N ILE A 59 -0.20 7.10 -1.53
CA ILE A 59 -0.19 5.62 -1.39
C ILE A 59 1.19 5.04 -1.69
N ARG A 60 1.88 5.53 -2.72
CA ARG A 60 3.22 5.03 -3.08
C ARG A 60 4.28 5.34 -2.03
N GLY A 61 4.10 6.41 -1.27
CA GLY A 61 5.01 6.81 -0.19
C GLY A 61 4.91 5.96 1.08
N GLU A 62 3.80 5.26 1.29
CA GLU A 62 3.53 4.53 2.54
C GLU A 62 4.62 3.54 2.96
N PRO A 63 5.23 2.73 2.06
CA PRO A 63 6.30 1.82 2.45
C PRO A 63 7.54 2.54 3.00
N LEU A 64 7.91 3.66 2.39
CA LEU A 64 9.05 4.46 2.85
C LEU A 64 8.71 5.16 4.16
N GLU A 65 7.48 5.59 4.34
CA GLU A 65 7.04 6.22 5.58
C GLU A 65 6.96 5.23 6.74
N LEU A 66 6.62 3.95 6.50
CA LEU A 66 6.72 2.91 7.51
C LEU A 66 8.18 2.76 8.01
N ILE A 67 9.15 2.71 7.09
CA ILE A 67 10.57 2.64 7.44
C ILE A 67 10.98 3.88 8.23
N ALA A 68 10.60 5.06 7.76
CA ALA A 68 10.91 6.32 8.41
C ALA A 68 10.27 6.40 9.81
N HIS A 69 9.03 5.91 9.97
CA HIS A 69 8.35 5.85 11.26
C HIS A 69 9.09 4.94 12.25
N VAL A 70 9.53 3.76 11.82
CA VAL A 70 10.32 2.84 12.67
C VAL A 70 11.61 3.51 13.12
N VAL A 71 12.36 4.13 12.19
CA VAL A 71 13.64 4.80 12.51
C VAL A 71 13.45 6.02 13.40
N ARG A 72 12.50 6.92 13.08
CA ARG A 72 12.25 8.14 13.86
C ARG A 72 11.78 7.89 15.28
N ASN A 73 11.15 6.73 15.53
CA ASN A 73 10.63 6.37 16.85
C ASN A 73 11.52 5.34 17.57
N ASP A 74 12.74 5.13 17.09
CA ASP A 74 13.73 4.21 17.66
C ASP A 74 13.19 2.81 17.94
N LYS A 75 12.34 2.32 17.03
CA LYS A 75 11.72 1.01 17.12
C LYS A 75 12.65 -0.08 16.59
N PRO A 76 12.49 -1.33 17.01
CA PRO A 76 13.27 -2.44 16.47
C PRO A 76 13.20 -2.51 14.94
N PHE A 77 14.33 -2.67 14.26
CA PHE A 77 14.38 -2.75 12.80
C PHE A 77 13.50 -3.88 12.22
N THR A 78 13.32 -4.96 12.98
CA THR A 78 12.41 -6.06 12.63
C THR A 78 10.96 -5.59 12.45
N GLU A 79 10.56 -4.48 13.07
CA GLU A 79 9.20 -3.94 12.93
C GLU A 79 8.88 -3.52 11.49
N ILE A 80 9.89 -3.17 10.68
CA ILE A 80 9.69 -2.91 9.24
C ILE A 80 9.01 -4.11 8.55
N MET A 81 9.29 -5.34 9.01
CA MET A 81 8.75 -6.59 8.44
C MET A 81 7.58 -7.16 9.26
N THR A 82 7.43 -6.77 10.52
CA THR A 82 6.47 -7.39 11.44
C THR A 82 5.39 -6.43 11.94
N ALA A 83 5.43 -5.14 11.55
CA ALA A 83 4.43 -4.17 11.97
C ALA A 83 3.01 -4.68 11.71
N ASP A 84 2.15 -4.60 12.72
CA ASP A 84 0.73 -4.97 12.63
C ASP A 84 -0.16 -3.78 12.21
N TYR A 85 0.43 -2.81 11.51
CA TYR A 85 -0.19 -1.60 10.99
C TYR A 85 0.44 -1.18 9.66
N ILE A 86 -0.21 -0.23 8.99
CA ILE A 86 0.34 0.51 7.84
C ILE A 86 0.40 2.00 8.17
N MET A 87 1.14 2.77 7.39
CA MET A 87 1.11 4.23 7.44
C MET A 87 0.05 4.73 6.46
N VAL A 88 -0.85 5.59 6.93
CA VAL A 88 -1.89 6.21 6.09
C VAL A 88 -1.86 7.72 6.23
N SER A 89 -2.15 8.41 5.15
CA SER A 89 -2.34 9.86 5.12
C SER A 89 -3.83 10.22 5.02
N PRO A 90 -4.22 11.51 5.15
CA PRO A 90 -5.61 11.92 4.93
C PRO A 90 -6.15 11.43 3.59
N TYR A 91 -5.32 11.43 2.54
CA TYR A 91 -5.75 11.03 1.20
C TYR A 91 -5.79 9.52 1.03
N SER A 92 -4.78 8.79 1.47
CA SER A 92 -4.76 7.34 1.33
C SER A 92 -5.80 6.66 2.23
N SER A 93 -6.07 7.20 3.42
CA SER A 93 -7.11 6.70 4.32
C SER A 93 -8.53 6.77 3.73
N LYS A 94 -8.80 7.77 2.88
CA LYS A 94 -10.04 7.84 2.08
C LYS A 94 -10.12 6.68 1.09
N GLY A 95 -9.01 6.37 0.43
CA GLY A 95 -8.92 5.22 -0.48
C GLY A 95 -9.12 3.88 0.21
N TYR A 96 -8.58 3.73 1.40
CA TYR A 96 -8.79 2.55 2.26
C TYR A 96 -10.19 2.50 2.90
N GLY A 97 -10.96 3.58 2.87
CA GLY A 97 -12.28 3.66 3.48
C GLY A 97 -12.27 3.73 5.00
N ILE A 98 -11.17 4.17 5.60
CA ILE A 98 -10.99 4.29 7.05
C ILE A 98 -10.80 5.75 7.52
N PHE A 99 -10.98 6.73 6.65
CA PHE A 99 -10.74 8.15 6.95
C PHE A 99 -11.46 8.60 8.22
N GLU A 100 -12.75 8.32 8.36
CA GLU A 100 -13.54 8.71 9.53
C GLU A 100 -13.02 8.11 10.86
N GLN A 101 -12.30 7.00 10.79
CA GLN A 101 -11.75 6.32 11.97
C GLN A 101 -10.42 6.91 12.42
N VAL A 102 -9.71 7.62 11.54
CA VAL A 102 -8.35 8.11 11.78
C VAL A 102 -8.18 9.61 11.62
N LYS A 103 -9.18 10.34 11.13
CA LYS A 103 -9.09 11.77 10.79
C LYS A 103 -8.61 12.65 11.95
N ASP A 104 -9.03 12.36 13.18
CA ASP A 104 -8.65 13.14 14.36
C ASP A 104 -7.19 12.92 14.81
N ARG A 105 -6.46 12.04 14.13
CA ARG A 105 -5.05 11.74 14.41
C ARG A 105 -4.09 12.48 13.49
N PHE A 106 -4.59 13.05 12.41
CA PHE A 106 -3.81 13.89 11.51
C PHE A 106 -3.63 15.28 12.10
N LYS A 107 -2.48 15.87 11.86
CA LYS A 107 -2.19 17.26 12.23
C LYS A 107 -2.81 18.23 11.25
N ASP A 108 -2.80 17.84 9.97
CA ASP A 108 -3.34 18.64 8.87
C ASP A 108 -4.08 17.71 7.89
N LEU A 109 -5.39 17.91 7.76
CA LEU A 109 -6.24 17.11 6.86
C LEU A 109 -6.02 17.45 5.38
N ASP A 110 -5.43 18.59 5.09
CA ASP A 110 -5.12 19.06 3.74
C ASP A 110 -3.71 18.66 3.31
N ASP A 111 -2.83 18.22 4.24
CA ASP A 111 -1.53 17.66 3.92
C ASP A 111 -1.68 16.20 3.46
N PRO A 112 -1.49 15.90 2.16
CA PRO A 112 -1.59 14.55 1.64
C PRO A 112 -0.50 13.59 2.15
N PHE A 113 0.50 14.10 2.86
CA PHE A 113 1.67 13.38 3.35
C PHE A 113 1.82 13.40 4.88
N ASP A 114 0.81 13.85 5.61
CA ASP A 114 0.74 13.71 7.07
C ASP A 114 0.36 12.27 7.43
N TYR A 115 1.36 11.42 7.69
CA TYR A 115 1.14 9.99 7.90
C TYR A 115 0.98 9.61 9.37
N VAL A 116 0.00 8.76 9.63
CA VAL A 116 -0.21 8.12 10.93
C VAL A 116 -0.32 6.59 10.79
N PRO A 117 0.10 5.81 11.81
CA PRO A 117 -0.09 4.36 11.79
C PRO A 117 -1.59 4.01 11.90
N ALA A 118 -2.06 3.03 11.12
CA ALA A 118 -3.45 2.58 11.16
C ALA A 118 -3.56 1.08 10.89
N LYS A 119 -4.65 0.47 11.40
CA LYS A 119 -5.00 -0.94 11.11
C LYS A 119 -6.21 -0.97 10.18
N LEU A 120 -6.15 -1.85 9.20
CA LEU A 120 -7.28 -2.05 8.30
C LEU A 120 -8.19 -3.16 8.83
N PRO A 121 -9.50 -3.09 8.59
CA PRO A 121 -10.39 -4.21 8.82
C PRO A 121 -10.06 -5.37 7.87
N ALA A 122 -10.49 -6.58 8.22
CA ALA A 122 -10.40 -7.73 7.32
C ALA A 122 -11.09 -7.41 5.99
N LEU A 123 -10.45 -7.78 4.87
CA LEU A 123 -10.95 -7.43 3.55
C LEU A 123 -12.25 -8.19 3.22
N LYS A 124 -13.14 -7.54 2.47
CA LYS A 124 -14.38 -8.14 1.97
C LYS A 124 -14.29 -8.30 0.45
N ALA A 125 -14.63 -9.50 -0.02
CA ALA A 125 -14.86 -9.71 -1.43
C ALA A 125 -16.24 -9.18 -1.86
N ARG A 126 -16.46 -9.03 -3.17
CA ARG A 126 -17.71 -8.53 -3.77
C ARG A 126 -18.93 -9.34 -3.35
N ASN A 127 -18.77 -10.66 -3.17
CA ASN A 127 -19.81 -11.56 -2.70
C ASN A 127 -20.09 -11.48 -1.18
N GLY A 128 -19.45 -10.53 -0.47
CA GLY A 128 -19.59 -10.35 0.96
C GLY A 128 -18.73 -11.27 1.83
N LYS A 129 -18.01 -12.24 1.24
CA LYS A 129 -17.09 -13.11 1.99
C LYS A 129 -15.98 -12.24 2.60
N VAL A 130 -15.79 -12.37 3.89
CA VAL A 130 -14.74 -11.68 4.64
C VAL A 130 -13.49 -12.57 4.67
N GLN A 131 -12.32 -11.96 4.51
CA GLN A 131 -11.02 -12.61 4.68
C GLN A 131 -10.94 -13.25 6.06
N GLU A 132 -10.41 -14.47 6.14
CA GLU A 132 -10.13 -15.11 7.41
C GLU A 132 -9.19 -14.28 8.27
N SER A 133 -9.63 -13.95 9.48
CA SER A 133 -8.86 -13.17 10.44
C SER A 133 -9.33 -13.47 11.85
N LYS A 134 -8.41 -13.86 12.74
CA LYS A 134 -8.71 -14.11 14.15
C LYS A 134 -9.07 -12.83 14.92
N THR A 135 -8.62 -11.68 14.43
CA THR A 135 -8.78 -10.37 15.09
C THR A 135 -9.85 -9.50 14.44
N GLY A 136 -10.42 -9.93 13.31
CA GLY A 136 -11.29 -9.08 12.47
C GLY A 136 -10.52 -8.01 11.66
N LEU A 137 -9.19 -7.95 11.81
CA LEU A 137 -8.32 -7.01 11.10
C LEU A 137 -7.62 -7.69 9.92
N TYR A 138 -7.17 -6.88 8.97
CA TYR A 138 -6.27 -7.32 7.92
C TYR A 138 -4.96 -7.88 8.53
N PRO A 139 -4.43 -9.01 8.05
CA PRO A 139 -3.21 -9.60 8.61
C PRO A 139 -1.98 -8.80 8.17
N HIS A 140 -1.74 -7.70 8.87
CA HIS A 140 -0.56 -6.88 8.64
C HIS A 140 0.73 -7.64 8.97
N ALA A 141 1.76 -7.45 8.15
CA ALA A 141 3.11 -8.00 8.32
C ALA A 141 4.13 -7.00 7.72
N GLY A 142 4.14 -5.79 8.26
CA GLY A 142 4.98 -4.70 7.81
C GLY A 142 4.93 -4.51 6.30
N LEU A 143 6.07 -4.32 5.67
CA LEU A 143 6.19 -4.10 4.22
C LEU A 143 5.57 -5.22 3.38
N PHE A 144 5.62 -6.48 3.85
CA PHE A 144 5.17 -7.63 3.05
C PHE A 144 3.66 -7.69 2.84
N SER A 145 2.90 -7.05 3.70
CA SER A 145 1.44 -6.97 3.61
C SER A 145 0.94 -5.67 2.98
N MET A 146 1.83 -4.71 2.69
CA MET A 146 1.44 -3.44 2.08
C MET A 146 1.03 -3.64 0.62
N PHE A 147 -0.08 -2.99 0.22
CA PHE A 147 -0.65 -3.18 -1.12
C PHE A 147 0.29 -2.74 -2.23
N HIS A 148 1.14 -1.74 -1.98
CA HIS A 148 2.16 -1.33 -2.92
C HIS A 148 3.19 -2.45 -3.18
N TYR A 149 3.68 -3.12 -2.14
CA TYR A 149 4.58 -4.28 -2.27
C TYR A 149 3.88 -5.45 -2.97
N LEU A 150 2.64 -5.74 -2.57
CA LEU A 150 1.85 -6.81 -3.18
C LEU A 150 1.57 -6.55 -4.67
N ARG A 151 1.38 -5.30 -5.05
CA ARG A 151 1.20 -4.89 -6.45
C ARG A 151 2.50 -4.94 -7.25
N ARG A 152 3.62 -4.55 -6.65
CA ARG A 152 4.94 -4.62 -7.27
C ARG A 152 5.34 -6.05 -7.60
N TYR A 153 4.99 -6.99 -6.73
CA TYR A 153 5.28 -8.42 -6.87
C TYR A 153 3.98 -9.24 -6.91
N PRO A 154 3.25 -9.21 -8.05
CA PRO A 154 1.93 -9.81 -8.11
C PRO A 154 2.02 -11.35 -8.05
N THR A 155 1.00 -11.95 -7.45
CA THR A 155 0.76 -13.38 -7.49
C THR A 155 -0.09 -13.71 -8.72
N THR A 156 0.31 -14.73 -9.48
CA THR A 156 -0.45 -15.31 -10.58
C THR A 156 -0.82 -16.76 -10.25
N GLU A 157 -1.70 -17.36 -11.03
CA GLU A 157 -2.08 -18.77 -10.87
C GLU A 157 -0.88 -19.72 -10.97
N THR A 158 0.07 -19.40 -11.84
CA THR A 158 1.26 -20.23 -12.08
C THR A 158 2.38 -19.97 -11.11
N ASN A 159 2.47 -18.76 -10.57
CA ASN A 159 3.62 -18.35 -9.76
C ASN A 159 3.31 -18.28 -8.24
N ARG A 160 2.04 -18.14 -7.81
CA ARG A 160 1.57 -18.28 -6.41
C ARG A 160 2.58 -17.87 -5.33
N ASN A 161 2.91 -16.66 -5.17
CA ASN A 161 3.87 -16.18 -4.17
C ASN A 161 5.36 -16.52 -4.40
N ARG A 162 5.72 -17.33 -5.40
CA ARG A 162 7.14 -17.67 -5.66
C ARG A 162 7.97 -16.41 -5.93
N LEU A 163 7.44 -15.48 -6.72
CA LEU A 163 8.10 -14.20 -6.97
C LEU A 163 8.32 -13.41 -5.68
N ARG A 164 7.29 -13.32 -4.82
CA ARG A 164 7.40 -12.61 -3.53
C ARG A 164 8.42 -13.26 -2.61
N ALA A 165 8.42 -14.58 -2.52
CA ALA A 165 9.41 -15.31 -1.74
C ALA A 165 10.84 -15.06 -2.27
N ARG A 166 11.05 -15.17 -3.60
CA ARG A 166 12.35 -14.87 -4.21
C ARG A 166 12.81 -13.45 -3.88
N MET A 167 11.95 -12.44 -4.05
CA MET A 167 12.29 -11.05 -3.76
C MET A 167 12.56 -10.81 -2.29
N TYR A 168 11.84 -11.50 -1.40
CA TYR A 168 12.13 -11.50 0.03
C TYR A 168 13.55 -11.97 0.33
N TYR A 169 13.91 -13.15 -0.16
CA TYR A 169 15.26 -13.71 0.02
C TYR A 169 16.33 -12.77 -0.53
N GLN A 170 16.12 -12.25 -1.74
CA GLN A 170 17.10 -11.39 -2.41
C GLN A 170 17.27 -10.04 -1.69
N HIS A 171 16.17 -9.35 -1.33
CA HIS A 171 16.23 -7.99 -0.82
C HIS A 171 16.50 -7.89 0.69
N PHE A 172 16.09 -8.89 1.46
CA PHE A 172 16.17 -8.83 2.92
C PHE A 172 17.19 -9.80 3.51
N LEU A 173 17.49 -10.89 2.82
CA LEU A 173 18.47 -11.87 3.29
C LEU A 173 19.74 -11.92 2.41
N GLY A 174 19.78 -11.18 1.30
CA GLY A 174 20.93 -11.17 0.38
C GLY A 174 21.15 -12.50 -0.36
N ILE A 175 20.14 -13.37 -0.42
CA ILE A 175 20.22 -14.71 -0.98
C ILE A 175 19.50 -14.76 -2.31
N ASN A 176 20.23 -15.11 -3.39
CA ASN A 176 19.61 -15.43 -4.68
C ASN A 176 19.23 -16.92 -4.70
N ILE A 177 17.96 -17.23 -4.43
CA ILE A 177 17.48 -18.64 -4.39
C ILE A 177 17.59 -19.37 -5.74
N MET A 178 17.75 -18.66 -6.86
CA MET A 178 17.95 -19.30 -8.17
C MET A 178 19.35 -19.93 -8.26
N GLU A 179 20.35 -19.32 -7.64
CA GLU A 179 21.71 -19.87 -7.56
C GLU A 179 21.79 -21.11 -6.65
N LEU A 180 20.89 -21.20 -5.66
CA LEU A 180 20.79 -22.39 -4.80
C LEU A 180 20.15 -23.58 -5.54
N ALA A 181 19.22 -23.31 -6.46
CA ALA A 181 18.52 -24.35 -7.21
C ALA A 181 19.47 -25.09 -8.16
N ASP A 182 20.43 -24.42 -8.76
CA ASP A 182 21.42 -25.02 -9.66
C ASP A 182 22.38 -25.97 -8.91
N GLN A 183 22.61 -25.76 -7.61
CA GLN A 183 23.42 -26.64 -6.77
C GLN A 183 22.69 -27.92 -6.36
N VAL A 184 21.36 -27.94 -6.42
CA VAL A 184 20.55 -29.11 -6.02
C VAL A 184 20.31 -30.05 -7.20
N SER A 185 20.37 -29.59 -8.44
CA SER A 185 20.16 -30.40 -9.65
C SER A 185 21.31 -31.32 -9.97
N ASP A 186 22.53 -31.04 -9.48
CA ASP A 186 23.71 -31.88 -9.70
C ASP A 186 23.86 -33.04 -8.68
N ALA A 187 22.88 -33.17 -7.76
CA ALA A 187 22.88 -34.22 -6.72
C ALA A 187 21.94 -35.41 -7.02
N ALA A 188 21.59 -35.62 -8.31
CA ALA A 188 20.76 -36.75 -8.74
C ALA A 188 21.58 -37.84 -9.46
#